data_4ce24bb855e0a5e4af08d2fead76f4fd
#
_entry.id   4ce24bb855e0a5e4af08d2fead76f4fd
#
_cell.length_a   1.000
_cell.length_b   1.000
_cell.length_c   1.000
_cell.angle_alpha   90.00
_cell.angle_beta   90.00
_cell.angle_gamma   90.00
#
_symmetry.space_group_name_H-M   'P 1'
#
loop_
_entity.id
_entity.type
_entity.pdbx_description
1 polymer ?
#
loop_
_entity_poly.entity_id
_entity_poly.type
_entity_poly.pdbx_seq_one_letter_code
_entity_poly.pdbx_strand_id
1 'polypeptide(L)'
;VLYVKSKIEEGENVLFVFDGVDKWLDCCTLHVTGSSKIGKPQKMKFEWGKRNAPFYSLLMMCKNLNCDQIYITHSKADYGATGEVVGSKPNWHNWGDYLHQIISTRRTRKKNDVVYKAELLSSKTNTALVGKSWESLTVGGGNVSWDGIPEMREGKI
;
A
#
# COMPACT_ATOMS: atom_id res chain seq x y z
N VAL A 1 -16.06 1.60 -7.25
CA VAL A 1 -16.49 0.34 -6.62
C VAL A 1 -17.73 -0.22 -7.30
N LEU A 2 -18.83 0.55 -7.42
CA LEU A 2 -20.09 0.07 -8.03
C LEU A 2 -19.92 -0.42 -9.46
N TYR A 3 -19.18 0.31 -10.29
CA TYR A 3 -18.86 -0.12 -11.67
C TYR A 3 -18.07 -1.44 -11.70
N VAL A 4 -17.07 -1.58 -10.82
CA VAL A 4 -16.30 -2.82 -10.72
C VAL A 4 -17.20 -3.98 -10.31
N LYS A 5 -18.10 -3.75 -9.36
CA LYS A 5 -19.07 -4.76 -8.93
C LYS A 5 -19.97 -5.23 -10.09
N SER A 6 -20.47 -4.31 -10.93
CA SER A 6 -21.28 -4.70 -12.08
C SER A 6 -20.50 -5.56 -13.07
N LYS A 7 -19.21 -5.26 -13.32
CA LYS A 7 -18.38 -6.06 -14.20
C LYS A 7 -18.14 -7.49 -13.68
N ILE A 8 -17.96 -7.62 -12.38
CA ILE A 8 -17.87 -8.95 -11.73
C ILE A 8 -19.19 -9.72 -11.87
N GLU A 9 -20.32 -9.06 -11.67
CA GLU A 9 -21.66 -9.65 -11.83
C GLU A 9 -21.96 -10.04 -13.27
N GLU A 10 -21.36 -9.36 -14.25
CA GLU A 10 -21.37 -9.72 -15.68
C GLU A 10 -20.47 -10.93 -16.00
N GLY A 11 -19.71 -11.44 -15.04
CA GLY A 11 -18.82 -12.60 -15.19
C GLY A 11 -17.43 -12.25 -15.75
N GLU A 12 -17.07 -10.96 -15.79
CA GLU A 12 -15.73 -10.54 -16.22
C GLU A 12 -14.67 -10.91 -15.18
N ASN A 13 -13.48 -11.32 -15.66
CA ASN A 13 -12.31 -11.49 -14.79
C ASN A 13 -11.68 -10.13 -14.51
N VAL A 14 -11.82 -9.65 -13.29
CA VAL A 14 -11.45 -8.29 -12.87
C VAL A 14 -10.28 -8.31 -11.90
N LEU A 15 -9.26 -7.49 -12.16
CA LEU A 15 -8.27 -7.07 -11.17
C LEU A 15 -8.58 -5.64 -10.73
N PHE A 16 -8.91 -5.46 -9.45
CA PHE A 16 -9.13 -4.14 -8.89
C PHE A 16 -7.84 -3.53 -8.35
N VAL A 17 -7.41 -2.41 -8.90
CA VAL A 17 -6.22 -1.67 -8.43
C VAL A 17 -6.65 -0.34 -7.84
N PHE A 18 -6.36 -0.13 -6.56
CA PHE A 18 -6.57 1.15 -5.89
C PHE A 18 -5.22 1.84 -5.65
N ASP A 19 -4.82 2.70 -6.58
CA ASP A 19 -3.62 3.50 -6.46
C ASP A 19 -3.89 4.78 -5.67
N GLY A 20 -2.98 5.09 -4.74
CA GLY A 20 -3.09 6.28 -3.89
C GLY A 20 -4.10 6.16 -2.74
N VAL A 21 -4.19 5.02 -2.08
CA VAL A 21 -5.10 4.83 -0.93
C VAL A 21 -4.80 5.81 0.21
N ASP A 22 -3.54 6.22 0.38
CA ASP A 22 -3.15 7.28 1.31
C ASP A 22 -3.78 8.64 0.95
N LYS A 23 -3.99 8.91 -0.33
CA LYS A 23 -4.69 10.13 -0.78
C LYS A 23 -6.17 10.09 -0.43
N TRP A 24 -6.79 8.92 -0.47
CA TRP A 24 -8.15 8.77 0.04
C TRP A 24 -8.25 9.09 1.54
N LEU A 25 -7.26 8.66 2.33
CA LEU A 25 -7.21 9.01 3.75
C LEU A 25 -7.07 10.53 3.96
N ASP A 26 -6.28 11.22 3.11
CA ASP A 26 -6.18 12.68 3.11
C ASP A 26 -7.52 13.35 2.75
N CYS A 27 -8.26 12.81 1.78
CA CYS A 27 -9.61 13.29 1.43
C CYS A 27 -10.59 13.13 2.60
N CYS A 28 -10.56 12.01 3.31
CA CYS A 28 -11.36 11.82 4.52
C CYS A 28 -10.98 12.84 5.61
N THR A 29 -9.69 13.16 5.74
CA THR A 29 -9.22 14.20 6.65
C THR A 29 -9.76 15.57 6.26
N LEU A 30 -9.65 15.93 4.98
CA LEU A 30 -10.16 17.19 4.46
C LEU A 30 -11.67 17.33 4.68
N HIS A 31 -12.43 16.27 4.43
CA HIS A 31 -13.88 16.24 4.63
C HIS A 31 -14.28 16.52 6.08
N VAL A 32 -13.56 15.96 7.04
CA VAL A 32 -13.87 16.10 8.47
C VAL A 32 -13.39 17.41 9.07
N THR A 33 -12.22 17.89 8.63
CA THR A 33 -11.53 19.02 9.28
C THR A 33 -11.57 20.31 8.46
N GLY A 34 -12.01 20.26 7.22
CA GLY A 34 -11.89 21.38 6.25
C GLY A 34 -10.43 21.67 5.82
N SER A 35 -9.48 20.79 6.21
CA SER A 35 -8.05 20.94 5.89
C SER A 35 -7.38 19.58 5.73
N SER A 36 -6.50 19.46 4.75
CA SER A 36 -5.65 18.27 4.56
C SER A 36 -4.64 18.06 5.69
N LYS A 37 -4.43 19.09 6.52
CA LYS A 37 -3.59 19.01 7.71
C LYS A 37 -4.48 18.86 8.93
N ILE A 38 -4.35 17.75 9.64
CA ILE A 38 -4.97 17.58 10.95
C ILE A 38 -4.33 18.62 11.90
N GLY A 39 -5.17 19.38 12.59
CA GLY A 39 -4.73 20.44 13.49
C GLY A 39 -3.91 19.97 14.70
N LYS A 40 -3.80 20.77 15.72
CA LYS A 40 -2.97 20.51 16.92
C LYS A 40 -3.28 19.18 17.60
N PRO A 41 -2.28 18.51 18.25
CA PRO A 41 -2.38 17.14 18.77
C PRO A 41 -3.62 16.80 19.61
N GLN A 42 -4.16 17.74 20.35
CA GLN A 42 -5.35 17.52 21.17
C GLN A 42 -6.66 17.36 20.35
N LYS A 43 -6.79 18.04 19.22
CA LYS A 43 -7.93 17.89 18.32
C LYS A 43 -7.83 16.60 17.49
N MET A 44 -6.62 16.13 17.22
CA MET A 44 -6.37 14.95 16.40
C MET A 44 -7.05 13.68 16.94
N LYS A 45 -6.99 13.43 18.24
CA LYS A 45 -7.57 12.21 18.84
C LYS A 45 -9.09 12.13 18.68
N PHE A 46 -9.76 13.27 18.71
CA PHE A 46 -11.21 13.34 18.58
C PHE A 46 -11.68 13.20 17.13
N GLU A 47 -10.86 13.67 16.18
CA GLU A 47 -11.19 13.70 14.76
C GLU A 47 -10.83 12.40 14.03
N TRP A 48 -9.91 11.60 14.57
CA TRP A 48 -9.48 10.33 13.94
C TRP A 48 -10.61 9.34 13.74
N GLY A 49 -11.50 9.20 14.70
CA GLY A 49 -12.68 8.33 14.56
C GLY A 49 -13.56 8.77 13.42
N LYS A 50 -13.86 10.07 13.34
CA LYS A 50 -14.67 10.66 12.26
C LYS A 50 -14.01 10.53 10.88
N ARG A 51 -12.69 10.74 10.81
CA ARG A 51 -11.92 10.55 9.58
C ARG A 51 -11.88 9.09 9.14
N ASN A 52 -11.66 8.19 10.09
CA ASN A 52 -11.48 6.78 9.78
C ASN A 52 -12.78 6.11 9.35
N ALA A 53 -13.94 6.55 9.81
CA ALA A 53 -15.22 5.95 9.44
C ALA A 53 -15.47 5.90 7.92
N PRO A 54 -15.40 7.00 7.15
CA PRO A 54 -15.55 6.94 5.70
C PRO A 54 -14.39 6.17 5.02
N PHE A 55 -13.19 6.22 5.58
CA PHE A 55 -12.06 5.46 5.08
C PHE A 55 -12.29 3.95 5.20
N TYR A 56 -12.71 3.49 6.36
CA TYR A 56 -13.08 2.09 6.58
C TYR A 56 -14.25 1.64 5.73
N SER A 57 -15.29 2.49 5.61
CA SER A 57 -16.46 2.17 4.78
C SER A 57 -16.06 1.87 3.34
N LEU A 58 -15.18 2.67 2.74
CA LEU A 58 -14.70 2.41 1.39
C LEU A 58 -13.86 1.13 1.32
N LEU A 59 -12.93 0.93 2.25
CA LEU A 59 -12.12 -0.30 2.28
C LEU A 59 -12.98 -1.54 2.40
N MET A 60 -14.02 -1.51 3.22
CA MET A 60 -14.95 -2.64 3.36
C MET A 60 -15.76 -2.86 2.09
N MET A 61 -16.20 -1.81 1.41
CA MET A 61 -16.86 -1.92 0.11
C MET A 61 -15.92 -2.56 -0.94
N CYS A 62 -14.64 -2.18 -0.96
CA CYS A 62 -13.64 -2.77 -1.84
C CYS A 62 -13.40 -4.25 -1.47
N LYS A 63 -13.20 -4.55 -0.19
CA LYS A 63 -12.93 -5.91 0.30
C LYS A 63 -14.04 -6.90 -0.03
N ASN A 64 -15.27 -6.42 -0.15
CA ASN A 64 -16.43 -7.23 -0.51
C ASN A 64 -16.56 -7.48 -2.03
N LEU A 65 -15.64 -6.96 -2.85
CA LEU A 65 -15.56 -7.32 -4.25
C LEU A 65 -14.96 -8.73 -4.37
N ASN A 66 -15.64 -9.59 -5.13
CA ASN A 66 -15.15 -10.95 -5.40
C ASN A 66 -14.18 -10.95 -6.59
N CYS A 67 -13.00 -10.33 -6.38
CA CYS A 67 -11.93 -10.26 -7.37
C CYS A 67 -10.57 -10.08 -6.68
N ASP A 68 -9.49 -10.28 -7.44
CA ASP A 68 -8.16 -9.94 -6.97
C ASP A 68 -8.01 -8.42 -6.79
N GLN A 69 -7.27 -8.03 -5.75
CA GLN A 69 -7.19 -6.62 -5.36
C GLN A 69 -5.76 -6.22 -5.02
N ILE A 70 -5.33 -5.07 -5.55
CA ILE A 70 -4.04 -4.44 -5.24
C ILE A 70 -4.30 -3.04 -4.70
N TYR A 71 -3.72 -2.76 -3.54
CA TYR A 71 -3.76 -1.44 -2.91
C TYR A 71 -2.37 -0.84 -2.90
N ILE A 72 -2.22 0.33 -3.51
CA ILE A 72 -0.95 1.05 -3.59
C ILE A 72 -0.99 2.24 -2.63
N THR A 73 0.00 2.33 -1.77
CA THR A 73 0.14 3.43 -0.81
C THR A 73 1.60 3.85 -0.68
N HIS A 74 1.84 5.12 -0.38
CA HIS A 74 3.18 5.61 -0.12
C HIS A 74 3.58 5.35 1.33
N SER A 75 4.86 5.07 1.54
CA SER A 75 5.45 5.06 2.87
C SER A 75 5.81 6.49 3.30
N LYS A 76 5.80 6.71 4.59
CA LYS A 76 6.33 7.92 5.23
C LYS A 76 7.55 7.59 6.06
N ALA A 77 8.41 8.58 6.29
CA ALA A 77 9.53 8.42 7.21
C ALA A 77 9.04 8.04 8.61
N ASP A 78 9.72 7.11 9.22
CA ASP A 78 9.58 6.78 10.62
C ASP A 78 10.67 7.48 11.41
N TYR A 79 10.29 8.21 12.44
CA TYR A 79 11.20 9.02 13.23
C TYR A 79 11.39 8.40 14.61
N GLY A 80 12.63 8.32 15.05
CA GLY A 80 13.00 7.95 16.41
C GLY A 80 12.65 9.02 17.43
N ALA A 81 12.95 8.74 18.69
CA ALA A 81 12.63 9.62 19.81
C ALA A 81 13.33 11.00 19.72
N THR A 82 14.50 11.06 19.11
CA THR A 82 15.31 12.27 18.92
C THR A 82 15.04 12.98 17.57
N GLY A 83 14.08 12.46 16.77
CA GLY A 83 13.66 13.03 15.49
C GLY A 83 14.50 12.58 14.30
N GLU A 84 15.44 11.67 14.47
CA GLU A 84 16.17 11.02 13.38
C GLU A 84 15.27 10.06 12.59
N VAL A 85 15.55 9.91 11.30
CA VAL A 85 14.86 8.93 10.44
C VAL A 85 15.41 7.54 10.74
N VAL A 86 14.62 6.71 11.39
CA VAL A 86 14.98 5.33 11.75
C VAL A 86 14.48 4.30 10.73
N GLY A 87 13.60 4.70 9.83
CA GLY A 87 13.05 3.81 8.81
C GLY A 87 11.94 4.44 8.00
N SER A 88 11.10 3.58 7.43
CA SER A 88 9.86 3.98 6.75
C SER A 88 8.72 3.07 7.17
N LYS A 89 7.53 3.65 7.26
CA LYS A 89 6.31 2.91 7.59
C LYS A 89 5.16 3.30 6.65
N PRO A 90 4.16 2.43 6.46
CA PRO A 90 2.96 2.78 5.72
C PRO A 90 2.27 4.00 6.35
N ASN A 91 1.60 4.81 5.55
CA ASN A 91 0.82 5.94 6.04
C ASN A 91 -0.28 5.53 7.01
N TRP A 92 -0.82 4.35 6.84
CA TRP A 92 -1.79 3.73 7.74
C TRP A 92 -1.24 2.42 8.29
N HIS A 93 -1.35 2.20 9.59
CA HIS A 93 -0.68 1.07 10.26
C HIS A 93 -1.49 -0.24 10.27
N ASN A 94 -2.80 -0.18 10.02
CA ASN A 94 -3.68 -1.35 10.16
C ASN A 94 -3.79 -2.19 8.87
N TRP A 95 -2.88 -2.03 7.90
CA TRP A 95 -2.93 -2.81 6.64
C TRP A 95 -2.85 -4.32 6.87
N GLY A 96 -2.11 -4.75 7.89
CA GLY A 96 -1.97 -6.17 8.25
C GLY A 96 -3.30 -6.86 8.56
N ASP A 97 -4.29 -6.12 9.07
CA ASP A 97 -5.60 -6.67 9.41
C ASP A 97 -6.46 -6.93 8.16
N TYR A 98 -6.22 -6.15 7.10
CA TYR A 98 -7.07 -6.11 5.90
C TYR A 98 -6.50 -6.87 4.71
N LEU A 99 -5.18 -6.93 4.57
CA LEU A 99 -4.51 -7.49 3.42
C LEU A 99 -3.95 -8.88 3.70
N HIS A 100 -3.90 -9.71 2.66
CA HIS A 100 -3.25 -11.02 2.73
C HIS A 100 -1.73 -10.90 2.65
N GLN A 101 -1.24 -9.93 1.88
CA GLN A 101 0.17 -9.71 1.67
C GLN A 101 0.49 -8.22 1.67
N ILE A 102 1.67 -7.86 2.18
CA ILE A 102 2.20 -6.50 2.12
C ILE A 102 3.60 -6.57 1.52
N ILE A 103 3.77 -5.90 0.39
CA ILE A 103 5.04 -5.79 -0.32
C ILE A 103 5.51 -4.34 -0.25
N SER A 104 6.72 -4.12 0.21
CA SER A 104 7.40 -2.83 0.14
C SER A 104 8.23 -2.74 -1.12
N THR A 105 8.07 -1.68 -1.88
CA THR A 105 8.92 -1.40 -3.04
C THR A 105 9.72 -0.15 -2.80
N ARG A 106 10.99 -0.15 -3.21
CA ARG A 106 11.86 1.01 -3.12
C ARG A 106 12.81 1.10 -4.32
N ARG A 107 13.17 2.33 -4.65
CA ARG A 107 14.16 2.65 -5.66
C ARG A 107 15.39 3.24 -4.98
N THR A 108 16.56 2.70 -5.29
CA THR A 108 17.86 3.21 -4.82
C THR A 108 18.77 3.50 -6.00
N ARG A 109 19.63 4.51 -5.90
CA ARG A 109 20.65 4.81 -6.90
C ARG A 109 21.98 4.27 -6.39
N LYS A 110 22.64 3.40 -7.17
CA LYS A 110 23.99 2.90 -6.92
C LYS A 110 24.89 3.37 -8.06
N LYS A 111 25.70 4.40 -7.85
CA LYS A 111 26.54 5.04 -8.90
C LYS A 111 25.66 5.50 -10.07
N ASN A 112 25.83 4.89 -11.25
CA ASN A 112 25.06 5.20 -12.46
C ASN A 112 23.83 4.33 -12.66
N ASP A 113 23.62 3.34 -11.80
CA ASP A 113 22.55 2.36 -11.91
C ASP A 113 21.39 2.68 -10.97
N VAL A 114 20.20 2.30 -11.40
CA VAL A 114 19.02 2.35 -10.55
C VAL A 114 18.65 0.93 -10.16
N VAL A 115 18.56 0.68 -8.86
CA VAL A 115 18.14 -0.59 -8.29
C VAL A 115 16.71 -0.45 -7.78
N TYR A 116 15.84 -1.31 -8.25
CA TYR A 116 14.50 -1.48 -7.72
C TYR A 116 14.49 -2.71 -6.82
N LYS A 117 13.98 -2.54 -5.61
CA LYS A 117 13.87 -3.62 -4.64
C LYS A 117 12.42 -3.79 -4.23
N ALA A 118 11.96 -5.04 -4.19
CA ALA A 118 10.72 -5.43 -3.53
C ALA A 118 11.04 -6.34 -2.35
N GLU A 119 10.29 -6.20 -1.26
CA GLU A 119 10.45 -6.97 -0.03
C GLU A 119 9.07 -7.36 0.49
N LEU A 120 8.86 -8.66 0.76
CA LEU A 120 7.63 -9.16 1.35
C LEU A 120 7.65 -8.91 2.86
N LEU A 121 6.91 -7.90 3.31
CA LEU A 121 6.86 -7.51 4.73
C LEU A 121 5.91 -8.38 5.54
N SER A 122 4.84 -8.88 4.93
CA SER A 122 3.84 -9.71 5.58
C SER A 122 3.15 -10.62 4.57
N SER A 123 2.84 -11.85 4.96
CA SER A 123 2.01 -12.78 4.21
C SER A 123 1.21 -13.65 5.18
N LYS A 124 -0.11 -13.75 4.93
CA LYS A 124 -0.99 -14.65 5.67
C LYS A 124 -1.02 -16.06 5.06
N THR A 125 -0.62 -16.18 3.80
CA THR A 125 -0.65 -17.43 3.05
C THR A 125 0.68 -18.18 3.09
N ASN A 126 1.80 -17.45 3.09
CA ASN A 126 3.13 -18.07 3.13
C ASN A 126 4.11 -17.25 3.99
N THR A 127 4.12 -17.55 5.27
CA THR A 127 4.98 -16.87 6.26
C THR A 127 6.46 -17.16 6.08
N ALA A 128 6.84 -18.27 5.43
CA ALA A 128 8.24 -18.63 5.18
C ALA A 128 8.95 -17.67 4.21
N LEU A 129 8.19 -16.91 3.42
CA LEU A 129 8.73 -15.93 2.49
C LEU A 129 8.82 -14.52 3.07
N VAL A 130 8.29 -14.27 4.26
CA VAL A 130 8.37 -12.96 4.92
C VAL A 130 9.82 -12.59 5.17
N GLY A 131 10.20 -11.36 4.81
CA GLY A 131 11.57 -10.86 4.86
C GLY A 131 12.40 -11.15 3.62
N LYS A 132 11.95 -12.01 2.70
CA LYS A 132 12.63 -12.18 1.40
C LYS A 132 12.52 -10.92 0.56
N SER A 133 13.57 -10.64 -0.19
CA SER A 133 13.63 -9.48 -1.07
C SER A 133 14.22 -9.84 -2.43
N TRP A 134 13.77 -9.10 -3.44
CA TRP A 134 14.17 -9.25 -4.83
C TRP A 134 14.65 -7.91 -5.34
N GLU A 135 15.71 -7.93 -6.10
CA GLU A 135 16.32 -6.73 -6.69
C GLU A 135 16.34 -6.85 -8.22
N SER A 136 16.02 -5.76 -8.89
CA SER A 136 16.18 -5.61 -10.33
C SER A 136 17.09 -4.43 -10.63
N LEU A 137 18.03 -4.60 -11.53
CA LEU A 137 19.01 -3.59 -11.95
C LEU A 137 18.64 -3.01 -13.31
N THR A 138 18.66 -1.67 -13.43
CA THR A 138 18.73 -1.00 -14.73
C THR A 138 20.16 -0.57 -15.00
N VAL A 139 20.74 -1.09 -16.06
CA VAL A 139 22.05 -0.65 -16.56
C VAL A 139 21.84 0.36 -17.70
N GLY A 140 22.46 1.54 -17.56
CA GLY A 140 22.59 2.49 -18.68
C GLY A 140 21.30 3.06 -19.25
N GLY A 141 20.22 3.21 -18.46
CA GLY A 141 18.97 3.82 -18.90
C GLY A 141 18.08 2.93 -19.78
N GLY A 142 18.41 1.65 -19.88
CA GLY A 142 17.59 0.66 -20.60
C GLY A 142 16.27 0.31 -19.87
N ASN A 143 15.35 -0.32 -20.58
CA ASN A 143 14.10 -0.81 -20.01
C ASN A 143 14.38 -1.82 -18.88
N VAL A 144 13.76 -1.59 -17.72
CA VAL A 144 13.77 -2.59 -16.64
C VAL A 144 12.92 -3.77 -17.08
N SER A 145 13.51 -4.94 -17.28
CA SER A 145 12.71 -6.15 -17.24
C SER A 145 12.50 -6.53 -15.78
N TRP A 146 11.31 -6.32 -15.29
CA TRP A 146 10.89 -6.80 -13.98
C TRP A 146 10.28 -8.20 -14.16
N ASP A 147 11.01 -9.22 -13.79
CA ASP A 147 10.52 -10.61 -13.87
C ASP A 147 9.52 -10.95 -12.76
N GLY A 148 9.22 -9.98 -11.90
CA GLY A 148 8.35 -10.16 -10.75
C GLY A 148 9.05 -10.86 -9.60
N ILE A 149 8.28 -11.28 -8.62
CA ILE A 149 8.72 -12.14 -7.54
C ILE A 149 8.57 -13.57 -8.06
N PRO A 150 9.66 -14.35 -8.23
CA PRO A 150 9.60 -15.69 -8.85
C PRO A 150 8.57 -16.59 -8.18
N GLU A 151 8.50 -16.56 -6.86
CA GLU A 151 7.56 -17.38 -6.09
C GLU A 151 6.10 -17.00 -6.34
N MET A 152 5.80 -15.72 -6.65
CA MET A 152 4.44 -15.31 -7.08
C MET A 152 4.09 -15.89 -8.44
N ARG A 153 5.04 -15.87 -9.38
CA ARG A 153 4.84 -16.45 -10.73
C ARG A 153 4.60 -17.96 -10.67
N GLU A 154 5.22 -18.63 -9.72
CA GLU A 154 5.10 -20.06 -9.52
C GLU A 154 3.90 -20.46 -8.65
N GLY A 155 3.07 -19.49 -8.24
CA GLY A 155 1.91 -19.75 -7.37
C GLY A 155 2.28 -20.23 -5.97
N LYS A 156 3.49 -19.89 -5.51
CA LYS A 156 4.00 -20.29 -4.19
C LYS A 156 3.73 -19.26 -3.08
N ILE A 157 3.13 -18.14 -3.44
CA ILE A 157 2.72 -17.07 -2.50
C ILE A 157 1.21 -16.92 -2.55
#